data_f41a9918a6711517f9a02037a09ecdc1
#
_entry.id   f41a9918a6711517f9a02037a09ecdc1
#
_cell.length_a   1.000
_cell.length_b   1.000
_cell.length_c   1.000
_cell.angle_alpha   90.00
_cell.angle_beta   90.00
_cell.angle_gamma   90.00
#
_symmetry.space_group_name_H-M   'P 1'
#
loop_
_entity.id
_entity.type
_entity.pdbx_description
1 polymer ?
#
loop_
_entity_poly.entity_id
_entity_poly.type
_entity_poly.pdbx_seq_one_letter_code
_entity_poly.pdbx_strand_id
1 'polypeptide(L)'
;LGDLSVLIFFGWVPVVTSFFILRGTIADSVLWHLATAIGLASVNILIVNNYRDVDEDRKAGKRTLIVRMGRDFAPRFYLTCGLLSMGFLYPIYSFWGMLLMLPYVVVFSMTHRQLQESEGSELNKTLGATARNVFFLALLIGAMLLLRA
;
A
#
# COMPACT_ATOMS: atom_id res chain seq x y z
N LEU A 1 -13.88 6.74 -5.73
CA LEU A 1 -13.16 6.31 -6.96
C LEU A 1 -11.64 6.50 -6.85
N GLY A 2 -11.13 7.45 -6.01
CA GLY A 2 -9.70 7.71 -5.86
C GLY A 2 -8.89 6.49 -5.45
N ASP A 3 -9.36 5.74 -4.46
CA ASP A 3 -8.68 4.54 -3.95
C ASP A 3 -8.51 3.47 -5.02
N LEU A 4 -9.55 3.23 -5.84
CA LEU A 4 -9.48 2.31 -6.97
C LEU A 4 -8.53 2.84 -8.06
N SER A 5 -8.53 4.15 -8.31
CA SER A 5 -7.61 4.77 -9.26
C SER A 5 -6.16 4.58 -8.82
N VAL A 6 -5.85 4.76 -7.53
CA VAL A 6 -4.50 4.52 -7.00
C VAL A 6 -4.11 3.04 -7.15
N LEU A 7 -5.00 2.10 -6.82
CA LEU A 7 -4.74 0.68 -7.03
C LEU A 7 -4.32 0.37 -8.48
N ILE A 8 -5.06 0.92 -9.44
CA ILE A 8 -4.82 0.69 -10.87
C ILE A 8 -3.56 1.41 -11.33
N PHE A 9 -3.47 2.74 -11.13
CA PHE A 9 -2.43 3.58 -11.71
C PHE A 9 -1.09 3.54 -10.97
N PHE A 10 -1.06 3.13 -9.70
CA PHE A 10 0.18 2.97 -8.92
C PHE A 10 0.53 1.51 -8.63
N GLY A 11 -0.38 0.58 -8.91
CA GLY A 11 -0.15 -0.86 -8.81
C GLY A 11 -0.10 -1.52 -10.19
N TRP A 12 -1.26 -1.73 -10.79
CA TRP A 12 -1.36 -2.53 -12.01
C TRP A 12 -0.64 -1.91 -13.19
N VAL A 13 -0.88 -0.65 -13.51
CA VAL A 13 -0.30 -0.02 -14.71
C VAL A 13 1.22 -0.08 -14.67
N PRO A 14 1.96 0.45 -13.67
CA PRO A 14 3.41 0.45 -13.70
C PRO A 14 4.02 -0.95 -13.66
N VAL A 15 3.50 -1.85 -12.83
CA VAL A 15 4.06 -3.19 -12.68
C VAL A 15 3.81 -4.04 -13.93
N VAL A 16 2.57 -4.04 -14.46
CA VAL A 16 2.21 -4.83 -15.64
C VAL A 16 2.90 -4.29 -16.89
N THR A 17 2.93 -2.96 -17.07
CA THR A 17 3.59 -2.36 -18.23
C THR A 17 5.09 -2.62 -18.24
N SER A 18 5.77 -2.45 -17.09
CA SER A 18 7.20 -2.76 -16.97
C SER A 18 7.50 -4.23 -17.28
N PHE A 19 6.69 -5.14 -16.76
CA PHE A 19 6.84 -6.57 -17.03
C PHE A 19 6.61 -6.89 -18.51
N PHE A 20 5.58 -6.29 -19.12
CA PHE A 20 5.28 -6.47 -20.55
C PHE A 20 6.43 -5.99 -21.44
N ILE A 21 7.02 -4.83 -21.13
CA ILE A 21 8.18 -4.32 -21.89
C ILE A 21 9.37 -5.29 -21.83
N LEU A 22 9.60 -5.93 -20.68
CA LEU A 22 10.74 -6.82 -20.48
C LEU A 22 10.51 -8.25 -20.98
N ARG A 23 9.27 -8.74 -20.94
CA ARG A 23 8.94 -10.15 -21.22
C ARG A 23 8.05 -10.38 -22.44
N GLY A 24 7.44 -9.33 -22.99
CA GLY A 24 6.51 -9.41 -24.15
C GLY A 24 5.17 -10.08 -23.84
N THR A 25 4.87 -10.38 -22.59
CA THR A 25 3.64 -11.08 -22.17
C THR A 25 3.15 -10.58 -20.82
N ILE A 26 1.84 -10.74 -20.57
CA ILE A 26 1.20 -10.48 -19.27
C ILE A 26 0.50 -11.72 -18.71
N ALA A 27 0.78 -12.89 -19.27
CA ALA A 27 0.11 -14.15 -18.92
C ALA A 27 0.61 -14.80 -17.60
N ASP A 28 1.44 -14.11 -16.83
CA ASP A 28 1.95 -14.58 -15.55
C ASP A 28 0.99 -14.22 -14.41
N SER A 29 0.45 -15.24 -13.73
CA SER A 29 -0.47 -15.02 -12.60
C SER A 29 0.22 -14.33 -11.41
N VAL A 30 1.50 -14.60 -11.16
CA VAL A 30 2.28 -13.97 -10.08
C VAL A 30 2.39 -12.46 -10.30
N LEU A 31 2.52 -12.02 -11.56
CA LEU A 31 2.54 -10.60 -11.93
C LEU A 31 1.34 -9.84 -11.35
N TRP A 32 0.13 -10.37 -11.51
CA TRP A 32 -1.10 -9.72 -11.04
C TRP A 32 -1.19 -9.67 -9.52
N HIS A 33 -0.66 -10.69 -8.83
CA HIS A 33 -0.57 -10.67 -7.37
C HIS A 33 0.38 -9.58 -6.88
N LEU A 34 1.58 -9.46 -7.48
CA LEU A 34 2.55 -8.43 -7.13
C LEU A 34 2.02 -7.02 -7.43
N ALA A 35 1.39 -6.83 -8.59
CA ALA A 35 0.78 -5.57 -8.98
C ALA A 35 -0.32 -5.14 -7.99
N THR A 36 -1.15 -6.09 -7.55
CA THR A 36 -2.21 -5.84 -6.55
C THR A 36 -1.62 -5.52 -5.19
N ALA A 37 -0.58 -6.24 -4.75
CA ALA A 37 0.11 -5.98 -3.49
C ALA A 37 0.68 -4.56 -3.43
N ILE A 38 1.42 -4.13 -4.45
CA ILE A 38 1.98 -2.77 -4.55
C ILE A 38 0.86 -1.72 -4.63
N GLY A 39 -0.20 -1.99 -5.40
CA GLY A 39 -1.34 -1.09 -5.51
C GLY A 39 -2.04 -0.86 -4.17
N LEU A 40 -2.31 -1.93 -3.41
CA LEU A 40 -2.91 -1.84 -2.07
C LEU A 40 -2.01 -1.10 -1.08
N ALA A 41 -0.70 -1.34 -1.11
CA ALA A 41 0.25 -0.59 -0.30
C ALA A 41 0.25 0.91 -0.67
N SER A 42 0.11 1.23 -1.96
CA SER A 42 0.02 2.62 -2.46
C SER A 42 -1.29 3.31 -2.05
N VAL A 43 -2.40 2.56 -1.95
CA VAL A 43 -3.68 3.09 -1.43
C VAL A 43 -3.51 3.60 0.00
N ASN A 44 -2.63 3.01 0.82
CA ASN A 44 -2.36 3.50 2.17
C ASN A 44 -1.83 4.94 2.19
N ILE A 45 -1.06 5.36 1.17
CA ILE A 45 -0.60 6.76 1.05
C ILE A 45 -1.82 7.68 0.86
N LEU A 46 -2.76 7.30 -0.02
CA LEU A 46 -3.98 8.07 -0.24
C LEU A 46 -4.87 8.11 1.00
N ILE A 47 -4.96 7.00 1.75
CA ILE A 47 -5.73 6.94 3.00
C ILE A 47 -5.20 7.97 4.00
N VAL A 48 -3.89 8.02 4.23
CA VAL A 48 -3.28 9.01 5.16
C VAL A 48 -3.52 10.43 4.67
N ASN A 49 -3.38 10.68 3.37
CA ASN A 49 -3.65 12.00 2.78
C ASN A 49 -5.11 12.43 2.99
N ASN A 50 -6.06 11.57 2.64
CA ASN A 50 -7.50 11.85 2.81
C ASN A 50 -7.90 11.96 4.29
N TYR A 51 -7.22 11.24 5.18
CA TYR A 51 -7.45 11.35 6.63
C TYR A 51 -6.96 12.69 7.18
N ARG A 52 -5.79 13.15 6.75
CA ARG A 52 -5.25 14.46 7.10
C ARG A 52 -6.19 15.58 6.66
N ASP A 53 -6.69 15.48 5.43
CA ASP A 53 -7.42 16.56 4.77
C ASP A 53 -8.95 16.44 4.93
N VAL A 54 -9.46 15.55 5.78
CA VAL A 54 -10.89 15.17 5.84
C VAL A 54 -11.83 16.34 6.07
N ASP A 55 -11.48 17.31 6.90
CA ASP A 55 -12.33 18.46 7.20
C ASP A 55 -12.33 19.47 6.06
N GLU A 56 -11.19 19.66 5.40
CA GLU A 56 -11.06 20.53 4.22
C GLU A 56 -11.81 19.91 3.02
N ASP A 57 -11.62 18.62 2.82
CA ASP A 57 -12.30 17.87 1.77
C ASP A 57 -13.83 17.90 1.95
N ARG A 58 -14.32 17.80 3.20
CA ARG A 58 -15.76 17.93 3.52
C ARG A 58 -16.28 19.32 3.18
N LYS A 59 -15.56 20.38 3.55
CA LYS A 59 -15.91 21.78 3.23
C LYS A 59 -15.89 22.04 1.72
N ALA A 60 -14.96 21.42 1.00
CA ALA A 60 -14.86 21.52 -0.46
C ALA A 60 -15.87 20.65 -1.22
N GLY A 61 -16.76 19.91 -0.52
CA GLY A 61 -17.75 19.04 -1.13
C GLY A 61 -17.19 17.75 -1.75
N LYS A 62 -15.92 17.41 -1.49
CA LYS A 62 -15.32 16.16 -1.94
C LYS A 62 -15.96 14.97 -1.21
N ARG A 63 -16.08 13.85 -1.93
CA ARG A 63 -16.71 12.61 -1.42
C ARG A 63 -15.69 11.47 -1.35
N THR A 64 -14.57 11.69 -0.63
CA THR A 64 -13.61 10.62 -0.35
C THR A 64 -14.24 9.55 0.54
N LEU A 65 -13.66 8.32 0.56
CA LEU A 65 -14.15 7.28 1.46
C LEU A 65 -14.09 7.72 2.92
N ILE A 66 -13.04 8.43 3.32
CA ILE A 66 -12.88 8.92 4.69
C ILE A 66 -13.94 9.98 5.05
N VAL A 67 -14.25 10.90 4.13
CA VAL A 67 -15.34 11.88 4.33
C VAL A 67 -16.70 11.20 4.51
N ARG A 68 -16.95 10.09 3.77
CA ARG A 68 -18.23 9.36 3.81
C ARG A 68 -18.37 8.43 5.01
N MET A 69 -17.28 7.74 5.38
CA MET A 69 -17.28 6.69 6.42
C MET A 69 -16.89 7.22 7.80
N GLY A 70 -16.31 8.42 7.85
CA GLY A 70 -15.83 9.05 9.08
C GLY A 70 -14.35 8.78 9.38
N ARG A 71 -13.82 9.55 10.34
CA ARG A 71 -12.38 9.49 10.71
C ARG A 71 -11.96 8.10 11.21
N ASP A 72 -12.78 7.44 12.02
CA ASP A 72 -12.48 6.14 12.63
C ASP A 72 -12.33 5.00 11.60
N PHE A 73 -12.82 5.23 10.39
CA PHE A 73 -12.67 4.27 9.29
C PHE A 73 -11.24 4.24 8.74
N ALA A 74 -10.53 5.37 8.75
CA ALA A 74 -9.22 5.49 8.12
C ALA A 74 -8.15 4.52 8.67
N PRO A 75 -7.92 4.40 10.00
CA PRO A 75 -6.95 3.44 10.52
C PRO A 75 -7.31 1.99 10.23
N ARG A 76 -8.59 1.64 10.26
CA ARG A 76 -9.07 0.27 9.93
C ARG A 76 -8.86 -0.04 8.46
N PHE A 77 -9.15 0.90 7.58
CA PHE A 77 -8.97 0.74 6.14
C PHE A 77 -7.49 0.65 5.78
N TYR A 78 -6.64 1.47 6.40
CA TYR A 78 -5.19 1.39 6.29
C TYR A 78 -4.66 -0.01 6.65
N LEU A 79 -5.07 -0.52 7.82
CA LEU A 79 -4.68 -1.86 8.27
C LEU A 79 -5.14 -2.94 7.30
N THR A 80 -6.40 -2.87 6.86
CA THR A 80 -6.96 -3.84 5.91
C THR A 80 -6.20 -3.85 4.60
N CYS A 81 -5.94 -2.70 3.99
CA CYS A 81 -5.17 -2.60 2.75
C CYS A 81 -3.74 -3.14 2.93
N GLY A 82 -3.08 -2.83 4.05
CA GLY A 82 -1.74 -3.33 4.35
C GLY A 82 -1.70 -4.86 4.53
N LEU A 83 -2.64 -5.43 5.28
CA LEU A 83 -2.73 -6.88 5.45
C LEU A 83 -3.04 -7.60 4.14
N LEU A 84 -3.97 -7.07 3.34
CA LEU A 84 -4.26 -7.60 2.01
C LEU A 84 -3.05 -7.51 1.09
N SER A 85 -2.32 -6.38 1.12
CA SER A 85 -1.08 -6.23 0.36
C SER A 85 -0.08 -7.34 0.68
N MET A 86 0.17 -7.61 1.95
CA MET A 86 1.01 -8.72 2.39
C MET A 86 0.43 -10.08 1.98
N GLY A 87 -0.88 -10.28 2.09
CA GLY A 87 -1.57 -11.51 1.68
C GLY A 87 -1.40 -11.81 0.20
N PHE A 88 -1.47 -10.79 -0.67
CA PHE A 88 -1.27 -10.98 -2.11
C PHE A 88 0.16 -11.39 -2.50
N LEU A 89 1.12 -11.35 -1.59
CA LEU A 89 2.49 -11.84 -1.82
C LEU A 89 2.63 -13.36 -1.63
N TYR A 90 1.54 -14.08 -1.27
CA TYR A 90 1.58 -15.53 -1.01
C TYR A 90 2.28 -16.35 -2.12
N PRO A 91 2.18 -16.01 -3.44
CA PRO A 91 2.79 -16.84 -4.48
C PRO A 91 4.33 -16.81 -4.47
N ILE A 92 4.92 -15.79 -3.82
CA ILE A 92 6.38 -15.65 -3.71
C ILE A 92 6.92 -15.97 -2.32
N TYR A 93 6.08 -16.36 -1.35
CA TYR A 93 6.54 -16.75 -0.04
C TYR A 93 7.34 -18.04 -0.09
N SER A 94 8.51 -18.00 0.51
CA SER A 94 9.34 -19.12 0.95
C SER A 94 9.60 -18.97 2.43
N PHE A 95 10.23 -19.95 3.06
CA PHE A 95 10.65 -19.83 4.47
C PHE A 95 11.51 -18.56 4.68
N TRP A 96 12.51 -18.34 3.85
CA TRP A 96 13.37 -17.16 3.92
C TRP A 96 12.63 -15.87 3.59
N GLY A 97 11.71 -15.90 2.62
CA GLY A 97 10.85 -14.76 2.28
C GLY A 97 9.96 -14.33 3.44
N MET A 98 9.39 -15.29 4.19
CA MET A 98 8.61 -14.98 5.39
C MET A 98 9.46 -14.33 6.49
N LEU A 99 10.70 -14.79 6.70
CA LEU A 99 11.62 -14.14 7.64
C LEU A 99 11.95 -12.71 7.23
N LEU A 100 12.17 -12.45 5.93
CA LEU A 100 12.39 -11.10 5.40
C LEU A 100 11.20 -10.17 5.60
N MET A 101 9.97 -10.69 5.69
CA MET A 101 8.78 -9.87 5.94
C MET A 101 8.65 -9.41 7.41
N LEU A 102 9.33 -10.05 8.36
CA LEU A 102 9.21 -9.68 9.78
C LEU A 102 9.56 -8.21 10.06
N PRO A 103 10.72 -7.67 9.60
CA PRO A 103 11.01 -6.25 9.80
C PRO A 103 9.98 -5.33 9.11
N TYR A 104 9.41 -5.73 7.97
CA TYR A 104 8.35 -4.97 7.32
C TYR A 104 7.08 -4.92 8.18
N VAL A 105 6.65 -6.04 8.74
CA VAL A 105 5.48 -6.11 9.63
C VAL A 105 5.68 -5.18 10.85
N VAL A 106 6.89 -5.15 11.41
CA VAL A 106 7.22 -4.24 12.54
C VAL A 106 7.08 -2.79 12.11
N VAL A 107 7.73 -2.39 11.01
CA VAL A 107 7.71 -0.99 10.54
C VAL A 107 6.30 -0.58 10.12
N PHE A 108 5.55 -1.46 9.45
CA PHE A 108 4.14 -1.23 9.11
C PHE A 108 3.27 -1.02 10.36
N SER A 109 3.43 -1.87 11.38
CA SER A 109 2.69 -1.78 12.64
C SER A 109 3.00 -0.48 13.38
N MET A 110 4.26 -0.06 13.40
CA MET A 110 4.67 1.24 13.97
C MET A 110 4.00 2.42 13.22
N THR A 111 3.97 2.37 11.90
CA THR A 111 3.33 3.42 11.09
C THR A 111 1.80 3.42 11.29
N HIS A 112 1.19 2.24 11.38
CA HIS A 112 -0.25 2.14 11.70
C HIS A 112 -0.57 2.73 13.08
N ARG A 113 0.24 2.44 14.11
CA ARG A 113 0.09 3.03 15.44
C ARG A 113 0.27 4.55 15.39
N GLN A 114 1.30 5.03 14.68
CA GLN A 114 1.51 6.46 14.47
C GLN A 114 0.28 7.12 13.80
N LEU A 115 -0.36 6.46 12.83
CA LEU A 115 -1.58 6.94 12.20
C LEU A 115 -2.73 7.13 13.20
N GLN A 116 -2.85 6.22 14.18
CA GLN A 116 -3.89 6.29 15.21
C GLN A 116 -3.65 7.40 16.25
N GLU A 117 -2.38 7.72 16.48
CA GLU A 117 -1.95 8.69 17.51
C GLU A 117 -1.74 10.12 16.93
N SER A 118 -1.71 10.29 15.59
CA SER A 118 -1.40 11.55 14.93
C SER A 118 -2.67 12.27 14.45
N GLU A 119 -2.64 13.61 14.56
CA GLU A 119 -3.70 14.48 14.04
C GLU A 119 -3.10 15.68 13.27
N GLY A 120 -3.90 16.26 12.38
CA GLY A 120 -3.55 17.49 11.65
C GLY A 120 -2.22 17.41 10.91
N SER A 121 -1.33 18.35 11.14
CA SER A 121 -0.03 18.44 10.46
C SER A 121 0.96 17.31 10.81
N GLU A 122 0.79 16.63 11.93
CA GLU A 122 1.63 15.48 12.31
C GLU A 122 1.45 14.30 11.35
N LEU A 123 0.29 14.18 10.72
CA LEU A 123 0.02 13.20 9.67
C LEU A 123 0.95 13.33 8.45
N ASN A 124 1.64 14.45 8.26
CA ASN A 124 2.68 14.57 7.24
C ASN A 124 3.87 13.62 7.50
N LYS A 125 4.22 13.40 8.76
CA LYS A 125 5.26 12.43 9.14
C LYS A 125 4.79 11.00 8.85
N THR A 126 3.53 10.70 9.18
CA THR A 126 2.90 9.40 8.88
C THR A 126 2.79 9.17 7.37
N LEU A 127 2.49 10.20 6.59
CA LEU A 127 2.48 10.13 5.13
C LEU A 127 3.85 9.75 4.58
N GLY A 128 4.92 10.42 5.06
CA GLY A 128 6.30 10.11 4.69
C GLY A 128 6.72 8.69 5.12
N ALA A 129 6.32 8.26 6.33
CA ALA A 129 6.58 6.90 6.81
C ALA A 129 5.85 5.86 5.94
N THR A 130 4.59 6.10 5.55
CA THR A 130 3.83 5.22 4.66
C THR A 130 4.49 5.10 3.28
N ALA A 131 4.95 6.21 2.69
CA ALA A 131 5.66 6.18 1.42
C ALA A 131 6.97 5.36 1.50
N ARG A 132 7.75 5.50 2.60
CA ARG A 132 8.94 4.65 2.84
C ARG A 132 8.58 3.17 2.99
N ASN A 133 7.44 2.86 3.63
CA ASN A 133 6.97 1.48 3.75
C ASN A 133 6.67 0.86 2.37
N VAL A 134 6.04 1.61 1.46
CA VAL A 134 5.78 1.14 0.08
C VAL A 134 7.10 0.86 -0.64
N PHE A 135 8.08 1.77 -0.54
CA PHE A 135 9.40 1.58 -1.13
C PHE A 135 10.12 0.37 -0.53
N PHE A 136 10.08 0.23 0.80
CA PHE A 136 10.69 -0.91 1.49
C PHE A 136 10.04 -2.24 1.08
N LEU A 137 8.70 -2.28 0.95
CA LEU A 137 7.99 -3.45 0.46
C LEU A 137 8.44 -3.84 -0.95
N ALA A 138 8.60 -2.87 -1.85
CA ALA A 138 9.08 -3.12 -3.20
C ALA A 138 10.49 -3.73 -3.23
N LEU A 139 11.40 -3.25 -2.38
CA LEU A 139 12.74 -3.83 -2.22
C LEU A 139 12.68 -5.27 -1.68
N LEU A 140 11.82 -5.54 -0.71
CA LEU A 140 11.63 -6.88 -0.16
C LEU A 140 11.07 -7.84 -1.20
N ILE A 141 10.10 -7.42 -2.00
CA ILE A 141 9.58 -8.22 -3.11
C ILE A 141 10.71 -8.59 -4.08
N GLY A 142 11.55 -7.63 -4.45
CA GLY A 142 12.72 -7.87 -5.29
C GLY A 142 13.69 -8.89 -4.69
N ALA A 143 14.02 -8.74 -3.40
CA ALA A 143 14.86 -9.70 -2.68
C ALA A 143 14.24 -11.10 -2.61
N MET A 144 12.94 -11.20 -2.35
CA MET A 144 12.23 -12.48 -2.29
C MET A 144 12.21 -13.19 -3.65
N LEU A 145 12.06 -12.45 -4.74
CA LEU A 145 12.12 -13.00 -6.10
C LEU A 145 13.53 -13.52 -6.43
N LEU A 146 14.58 -12.82 -6.02
CA LEU A 146 15.98 -13.24 -6.20
C LEU A 146 16.31 -14.50 -5.40
N LEU A 147 15.78 -14.65 -4.19
CA LEU A 147 15.97 -15.84 -3.35
C LEU A 147 15.19 -17.06 -3.84
N ARG A 148 14.25 -16.87 -4.75
CA ARG A 148 13.45 -17.95 -5.34
C ARG A 148 14.05 -18.44 -6.69
N ALA A 149 14.82 -17.60 -7.36
CA ALA A 149 15.49 -17.94 -8.63
C ALA A 149 16.66 -18.90 -8.42
#